data_dcd7769a49b0b417576699b1c98d5166
#
_entry.id   dcd7769a49b0b417576699b1c98d5166
#
_cell.length_a   1.000
_cell.length_b   1.000
_cell.length_c   1.000
_cell.angle_alpha   90.00
_cell.angle_beta   90.00
_cell.angle_gamma   90.00
#
_symmetry.space_group_name_H-M   'P 1'
#
loop_
_entity.id
_entity.type
_entity.pdbx_description
1 polymer ?
#
loop_
_entity_poly.entity_id
_entity_poly.type
_entity_poly.pdbx_seq_one_letter_code
_entity_poly.pdbx_strand_id
1 'polypeptide(L)'
;MKIGKLPEPMLIRSVLKEVKHRREEILVGPAVGQDCAVFEPKEGDVLVFSTDPITGTVKDIGSHSVHITANDLAASGAEPIGIMLTMLLTPETREEELKEMMRGVESACSQLNMEVMGGHTEITDVVKHPLISVTGVGTIKKEEVLVTSSVKPGQDIVITKWIGLEGTSIAAKEKEAELLERFAPSFVETAKHFDQYLSVVPEAKIAKEWGVSAMHDITEGGVFGALWEMGSGSNVGLDIDLKKIPIRQETVEVCELLGLNPYILMSSGSMMIATDDGLSLIHISDPTRLQLISYA
;
A
#
# COMPACT_ATOMS: atom_id res chain seq x y z
N MET A 1 -18.28 6.33 21.25
CA MET A 1 -19.48 6.81 20.48
C MET A 1 -20.65 5.85 20.66
N LYS A 2 -21.89 6.19 20.24
CA LYS A 2 -23.06 5.30 20.36
C LYS A 2 -23.04 4.27 19.20
N ILE A 3 -23.31 2.99 19.52
CA ILE A 3 -23.37 1.90 18.54
C ILE A 3 -24.44 2.19 17.46
N GLY A 4 -24.10 1.86 16.22
CA GLY A 4 -24.91 2.00 15.02
C GLY A 4 -24.28 2.94 13.99
N LYS A 5 -25.02 3.23 12.92
CA LYS A 5 -24.58 4.15 11.84
C LYS A 5 -24.16 5.51 12.42
N LEU A 6 -23.09 6.07 11.91
CA LEU A 6 -22.61 7.39 12.35
C LEU A 6 -23.71 8.46 12.17
N PRO A 7 -24.04 9.26 13.21
CA PRO A 7 -25.06 10.31 13.08
C PRO A 7 -24.70 11.31 11.97
N GLU A 8 -25.70 11.72 11.18
CA GLU A 8 -25.50 12.62 10.04
C GLU A 8 -24.67 13.88 10.34
N PRO A 9 -24.92 14.64 11.43
CA PRO A 9 -24.11 15.81 11.73
C PRO A 9 -22.62 15.47 11.97
N MET A 10 -22.33 14.27 12.52
CA MET A 10 -20.96 13.79 12.72
C MET A 10 -20.36 13.31 11.41
N LEU A 11 -21.12 12.58 10.58
CA LEU A 11 -20.71 12.20 9.24
C LEU A 11 -20.26 13.43 8.42
N ILE A 12 -21.08 14.48 8.42
CA ILE A 12 -20.74 15.71 7.67
C ILE A 12 -19.44 16.33 8.17
N ARG A 13 -19.29 16.55 9.49
CA ARG A 13 -18.16 17.32 10.02
C ARG A 13 -16.87 16.51 10.20
N SER A 14 -16.95 15.19 10.27
CA SER A 14 -15.80 14.33 10.61
C SER A 14 -15.37 13.40 9.48
N VAL A 15 -16.21 13.21 8.45
CA VAL A 15 -15.91 12.41 7.27
C VAL A 15 -15.99 13.27 6.02
N LEU A 16 -17.19 13.75 5.67
CA LEU A 16 -17.40 14.43 4.37
C LEU A 16 -16.62 15.73 4.23
N LYS A 17 -16.40 16.49 5.32
CA LYS A 17 -15.58 17.71 5.28
C LYS A 17 -14.08 17.46 5.06
N GLU A 18 -13.60 16.29 5.40
CA GLU A 18 -12.21 15.92 5.19
C GLU A 18 -11.96 15.46 3.75
N VAL A 19 -12.97 14.99 3.01
CA VAL A 19 -12.86 14.57 1.61
C VAL A 19 -12.87 15.80 0.69
N LYS A 20 -11.71 16.16 0.13
CA LYS A 20 -11.48 17.40 -0.64
C LYS A 20 -11.02 17.16 -2.06
N HIS A 21 -10.13 16.18 -2.25
CA HIS A 21 -9.58 15.84 -3.56
C HIS A 21 -10.69 15.31 -4.47
N ARG A 22 -10.68 15.74 -5.74
CA ARG A 22 -11.69 15.37 -6.73
C ARG A 22 -11.03 14.95 -8.04
N ARG A 23 -11.70 14.00 -8.71
CA ARG A 23 -11.32 13.55 -10.04
C ARG A 23 -12.50 13.72 -11.00
N GLU A 24 -12.21 14.04 -12.25
CA GLU A 24 -13.25 14.25 -13.27
C GLU A 24 -14.01 12.98 -13.63
N GLU A 25 -13.37 11.80 -13.47
CA GLU A 25 -14.00 10.52 -13.73
C GLU A 25 -15.08 10.15 -12.70
N ILE A 26 -15.07 10.80 -11.52
CA ILE A 26 -16.08 10.55 -10.47
C ILE A 26 -17.24 11.52 -10.66
N LEU A 27 -18.31 11.06 -11.29
CA LEU A 27 -19.50 11.87 -11.60
C LEU A 27 -20.35 12.12 -10.36
N VAL A 28 -20.41 11.13 -9.45
CA VAL A 28 -21.12 11.22 -8.18
C VAL A 28 -20.23 10.66 -7.09
N GLY A 29 -19.82 11.50 -6.16
CA GLY A 29 -19.01 11.17 -4.99
C GLY A 29 -19.83 11.11 -3.70
N PRO A 30 -19.18 11.04 -2.51
CA PRO A 30 -19.84 10.88 -1.23
C PRO A 30 -20.62 12.12 -0.82
N ALA A 31 -21.87 11.92 -0.45
CA ALA A 31 -22.76 12.96 0.08
C ALA A 31 -23.80 12.36 1.05
N VAL A 32 -24.46 13.21 1.81
CA VAL A 32 -25.60 12.79 2.66
C VAL A 32 -26.73 12.28 1.76
N GLY A 33 -27.20 11.06 2.05
CA GLY A 33 -28.27 10.44 1.29
C GLY A 33 -27.85 9.87 -0.06
N GLN A 34 -26.56 9.88 -0.38
CA GLN A 34 -26.02 9.27 -1.59
C GLN A 34 -25.61 7.82 -1.31
N ASP A 35 -26.31 6.87 -1.92
CA ASP A 35 -26.09 5.43 -1.70
C ASP A 35 -24.97 4.86 -2.56
N CYS A 36 -24.70 5.45 -3.74
CA CYS A 36 -23.72 4.92 -4.69
C CYS A 36 -22.82 6.02 -5.24
N ALA A 37 -21.56 5.68 -5.49
CA ALA A 37 -20.70 6.46 -6.36
C ALA A 37 -21.00 6.16 -7.84
N VAL A 38 -20.79 7.14 -8.72
CA VAL A 38 -20.84 6.95 -10.16
C VAL A 38 -19.53 7.32 -10.78
N PHE A 39 -18.94 6.39 -11.50
CA PHE A 39 -17.64 6.51 -12.13
C PHE A 39 -17.75 6.27 -13.63
N GLU A 40 -17.10 7.11 -14.42
CA GLU A 40 -17.05 7.00 -15.88
C GLU A 40 -15.59 6.71 -16.33
N PRO A 41 -15.27 5.44 -16.72
CA PRO A 41 -13.95 5.12 -17.24
C PRO A 41 -13.74 5.74 -18.63
N LYS A 42 -12.48 5.97 -19.01
CA LYS A 42 -12.14 6.38 -20.37
C LYS A 42 -12.49 5.27 -21.37
N GLU A 43 -12.83 5.65 -22.59
CA GLU A 43 -13.17 4.68 -23.65
C GLU A 43 -12.00 3.69 -23.88
N GLY A 44 -12.36 2.40 -23.90
CA GLY A 44 -11.40 1.29 -24.06
C GLY A 44 -10.63 0.88 -22.82
N ASP A 45 -10.87 1.52 -21.66
CA ASP A 45 -10.30 1.08 -20.40
C ASP A 45 -11.13 -0.05 -19.79
N VAL A 46 -10.44 -0.92 -19.04
CA VAL A 46 -11.04 -1.88 -18.12
C VAL A 46 -10.84 -1.43 -16.68
N LEU A 47 -11.73 -1.91 -15.80
CA LEU A 47 -11.66 -1.62 -14.37
C LEU A 47 -10.88 -2.70 -13.66
N VAL A 48 -10.02 -2.27 -12.74
CA VAL A 48 -9.27 -3.13 -11.82
C VAL A 48 -9.72 -2.80 -10.40
N PHE A 49 -9.94 -3.84 -9.60
CA PHE A 49 -10.39 -3.73 -8.22
C PHE A 49 -9.43 -4.48 -7.29
N SER A 50 -9.15 -3.90 -6.14
CA SER A 50 -8.56 -4.57 -4.99
C SER A 50 -9.35 -4.25 -3.74
N THR A 51 -9.29 -5.11 -2.71
CA THR A 51 -9.95 -4.85 -1.44
C THR A 51 -9.21 -5.50 -0.28
N ASP A 52 -8.87 -4.70 0.73
CA ASP A 52 -8.15 -5.13 1.91
C ASP A 52 -8.76 -4.59 3.20
N PRO A 53 -8.85 -5.42 4.25
CA PRO A 53 -9.11 -4.96 5.60
C PRO A 53 -7.80 -4.56 6.26
N ILE A 54 -7.69 -3.31 6.69
CA ILE A 54 -6.54 -2.80 7.43
C ILE A 54 -6.89 -2.65 8.89
N THR A 55 -6.07 -3.28 9.72
CA THR A 55 -6.08 -3.15 11.17
C THR A 55 -4.77 -2.51 11.60
N GLY A 56 -4.81 -1.58 12.54
CA GLY A 56 -3.57 -0.92 12.98
C GLY A 56 -3.81 0.12 14.06
N THR A 57 -2.79 0.91 14.34
CA THR A 57 -2.93 2.04 15.26
C THR A 57 -3.78 3.13 14.61
N VAL A 58 -4.63 3.76 15.40
CA VAL A 58 -5.53 4.84 14.95
C VAL A 58 -4.80 5.92 14.15
N LYS A 59 -3.55 6.19 14.49
CA LYS A 59 -2.77 7.30 13.94
C LYS A 59 -2.45 7.16 12.44
N ASP A 60 -2.15 5.96 11.98
CA ASP A 60 -1.61 5.75 10.63
C ASP A 60 -2.56 4.94 9.73
N ILE A 61 -3.61 4.32 10.31
CA ILE A 61 -4.50 3.39 9.61
C ILE A 61 -5.15 4.00 8.36
N GLY A 62 -5.50 5.29 8.39
CA GLY A 62 -6.12 5.99 7.27
C GLY A 62 -5.19 6.09 6.06
N SER A 63 -3.95 6.53 6.26
CA SER A 63 -2.96 6.64 5.19
C SER A 63 -2.51 5.28 4.68
N HIS A 64 -2.23 4.33 5.60
CA HIS A 64 -1.83 2.97 5.23
C HIS A 64 -2.86 2.28 4.35
N SER A 65 -4.14 2.39 4.69
CA SER A 65 -5.21 1.73 3.94
C SER A 65 -5.27 2.18 2.47
N VAL A 66 -5.01 3.46 2.21
CA VAL A 66 -4.97 4.00 0.84
C VAL A 66 -3.74 3.51 0.09
N HIS A 67 -2.55 3.57 0.71
CA HIS A 67 -1.31 3.16 0.05
C HIS A 67 -1.29 1.69 -0.30
N ILE A 68 -1.71 0.79 0.61
CA ILE A 68 -1.75 -0.65 0.36
C ILE A 68 -2.66 -0.94 -0.83
N THR A 69 -3.91 -0.48 -0.80
CA THR A 69 -4.86 -0.70 -1.89
C THR A 69 -4.38 -0.09 -3.22
N ALA A 70 -3.75 1.09 -3.19
CA ALA A 70 -3.19 1.70 -4.39
C ALA A 70 -2.01 0.91 -4.97
N ASN A 71 -1.21 0.26 -4.11
CA ASN A 71 -0.09 -0.58 -4.53
C ASN A 71 -0.56 -1.82 -5.29
N ASP A 72 -1.63 -2.49 -4.83
CA ASP A 72 -2.23 -3.62 -5.55
C ASP A 72 -2.69 -3.22 -6.95
N LEU A 73 -3.40 -2.09 -7.05
CA LEU A 73 -3.84 -1.57 -8.35
C LEU A 73 -2.64 -1.27 -9.25
N ALA A 74 -1.61 -0.64 -8.70
CA ALA A 74 -0.38 -0.31 -9.42
C ALA A 74 0.38 -1.55 -9.86
N ALA A 75 0.42 -2.63 -9.04
CA ALA A 75 1.06 -3.89 -9.40
C ALA A 75 0.43 -4.57 -10.62
N SER A 76 -0.86 -4.32 -10.90
CA SER A 76 -1.51 -4.73 -12.14
C SER A 76 -1.24 -3.79 -13.34
N GLY A 77 -0.48 -2.72 -13.15
CA GLY A 77 -0.23 -1.66 -14.13
C GLY A 77 -1.36 -0.63 -14.22
N ALA A 78 -2.41 -0.74 -13.42
CA ALA A 78 -3.53 0.18 -13.43
C ALA A 78 -3.17 1.55 -12.81
N GLU A 79 -3.80 2.61 -13.32
CA GLU A 79 -3.83 3.91 -12.67
C GLU A 79 -4.87 3.85 -11.54
N PRO A 80 -4.48 4.03 -10.25
CA PRO A 80 -5.44 4.14 -9.15
C PRO A 80 -6.31 5.40 -9.32
N ILE A 81 -7.64 5.24 -9.25
CA ILE A 81 -8.60 6.35 -9.48
C ILE A 81 -9.27 6.76 -8.18
N GLY A 82 -9.73 5.79 -7.39
CA GLY A 82 -10.46 6.12 -6.18
C GLY A 82 -10.70 4.93 -5.28
N ILE A 83 -11.31 5.21 -4.13
CA ILE A 83 -11.56 4.22 -3.08
C ILE A 83 -12.97 4.31 -2.51
N MET A 84 -13.48 3.16 -2.08
CA MET A 84 -14.65 3.03 -1.21
C MET A 84 -14.20 2.57 0.17
N LEU A 85 -14.66 3.24 1.23
CA LEU A 85 -14.22 2.99 2.61
C LEU A 85 -15.35 2.37 3.45
N THR A 86 -15.10 1.24 4.09
CA THR A 86 -15.92 0.74 5.20
C THR A 86 -15.13 0.89 6.49
N MET A 87 -15.59 1.75 7.39
CA MET A 87 -14.96 2.03 8.67
C MET A 87 -15.78 1.45 9.81
N LEU A 88 -15.27 0.44 10.49
CA LEU A 88 -15.84 -0.13 11.72
C LEU A 88 -15.06 0.41 12.92
N LEU A 89 -15.71 1.24 13.72
CA LEU A 89 -15.10 1.92 14.85
C LEU A 89 -15.64 1.38 16.15
N THR A 90 -14.81 1.32 17.19
CA THR A 90 -15.25 0.90 18.54
C THR A 90 -16.05 1.99 19.23
N PRO A 91 -16.89 1.67 20.22
CA PRO A 91 -17.61 2.66 21.02
C PRO A 91 -16.70 3.67 21.72
N GLU A 92 -15.47 3.27 22.06
CA GLU A 92 -14.43 4.08 22.70
C GLU A 92 -13.78 5.09 21.75
N THR A 93 -13.86 4.85 20.44
CA THR A 93 -13.28 5.75 19.42
C THR A 93 -13.85 7.17 19.59
N ARG A 94 -12.96 8.15 19.68
CA ARG A 94 -13.32 9.57 19.80
C ARG A 94 -13.52 10.21 18.42
N GLU A 95 -14.31 11.26 18.36
CA GLU A 95 -14.55 11.98 17.09
C GLU A 95 -13.25 12.55 16.47
N GLU A 96 -12.32 13.00 17.32
CA GLU A 96 -11.03 13.52 16.83
C GLU A 96 -10.16 12.42 16.19
N GLU A 97 -10.23 11.19 16.69
CA GLU A 97 -9.54 10.04 16.09
C GLU A 97 -10.13 9.70 14.71
N LEU A 98 -11.47 9.76 14.57
CA LEU A 98 -12.11 9.60 13.27
C LEU A 98 -11.66 10.67 12.27
N LYS A 99 -11.58 11.94 12.70
CA LYS A 99 -11.08 13.03 11.86
C LYS A 99 -9.61 12.82 11.47
N GLU A 100 -8.78 12.34 12.39
CA GLU A 100 -7.38 12.03 12.13
C GLU A 100 -7.24 10.93 11.08
N MET A 101 -8.01 9.83 11.21
CA MET A 101 -8.06 8.77 10.20
C MET A 101 -8.46 9.33 8.84
N MET A 102 -9.52 10.14 8.76
CA MET A 102 -10.00 10.71 7.50
C MET A 102 -9.01 11.71 6.87
N ARG A 103 -8.28 12.48 7.69
CA ARG A 103 -7.18 13.33 7.19
C ARG A 103 -6.04 12.51 6.62
N GLY A 104 -5.71 11.37 7.24
CA GLY A 104 -4.73 10.43 6.70
C GLY A 104 -5.17 9.87 5.35
N VAL A 105 -6.42 9.44 5.24
CA VAL A 105 -7.03 8.99 3.98
C VAL A 105 -6.94 10.08 2.90
N GLU A 106 -7.41 11.27 3.20
CA GLU A 106 -7.41 12.39 2.23
C GLU A 106 -6.00 12.79 1.80
N SER A 107 -5.05 12.83 2.75
CA SER A 107 -3.66 13.15 2.45
C SER A 107 -3.05 12.15 1.47
N ALA A 108 -3.25 10.85 1.70
CA ALA A 108 -2.75 9.81 0.82
C ALA A 108 -3.48 9.83 -0.55
N CYS A 109 -4.79 9.99 -0.56
CA CYS A 109 -5.57 10.14 -1.80
C CYS A 109 -5.09 11.33 -2.63
N SER A 110 -4.89 12.48 -2.01
CA SER A 110 -4.39 13.68 -2.70
C SER A 110 -2.99 13.49 -3.29
N GLN A 111 -2.09 12.82 -2.55
CA GLN A 111 -0.73 12.51 -3.04
C GLN A 111 -0.73 11.56 -4.24
N LEU A 112 -1.65 10.60 -4.25
CA LEU A 112 -1.77 9.56 -5.29
C LEU A 112 -2.74 9.95 -6.40
N ASN A 113 -3.32 11.15 -6.36
CA ASN A 113 -4.36 11.60 -7.28
C ASN A 113 -5.57 10.65 -7.32
N MET A 114 -6.01 10.18 -6.15
CA MET A 114 -7.19 9.31 -5.97
C MET A 114 -8.31 10.10 -5.29
N GLU A 115 -9.55 9.65 -5.45
CA GLU A 115 -10.71 10.25 -4.76
C GLU A 115 -11.37 9.25 -3.83
N VAL A 116 -11.81 9.69 -2.64
CA VAL A 116 -12.76 8.94 -1.81
C VAL A 116 -14.13 9.01 -2.48
N MET A 117 -14.55 7.94 -3.15
CA MET A 117 -15.79 7.89 -3.93
C MET A 117 -17.02 7.68 -3.06
N GLY A 118 -16.87 7.00 -1.92
CA GLY A 118 -17.98 6.71 -1.03
C GLY A 118 -17.57 5.77 0.11
N GLY A 119 -18.57 5.22 0.79
CA GLY A 119 -18.32 4.23 1.84
C GLY A 119 -19.35 4.26 2.96
N HIS A 120 -19.01 3.59 4.06
CA HIS A 120 -19.83 3.47 5.25
C HIS A 120 -19.01 3.64 6.52
N THR A 121 -19.56 4.35 7.52
CA THR A 121 -18.92 4.47 8.83
C THR A 121 -19.93 4.06 9.92
N GLU A 122 -19.53 3.08 10.70
CA GLU A 122 -20.36 2.50 11.76
C GLU A 122 -19.59 2.35 13.06
N ILE A 123 -20.29 2.56 14.18
CA ILE A 123 -19.80 2.26 15.52
C ILE A 123 -20.34 0.89 15.92
N THR A 124 -19.44 -0.02 16.28
CA THR A 124 -19.81 -1.40 16.58
C THR A 124 -18.94 -1.98 17.70
N ASP A 125 -19.50 -2.91 18.48
CA ASP A 125 -18.79 -3.67 19.52
C ASP A 125 -18.26 -5.03 19.02
N VAL A 126 -18.46 -5.34 17.74
CA VAL A 126 -17.94 -6.59 17.15
C VAL A 126 -16.45 -6.53 16.84
N VAL A 127 -15.85 -5.33 16.78
CA VAL A 127 -14.41 -5.13 16.60
C VAL A 127 -13.77 -4.66 17.90
N LYS A 128 -12.54 -5.13 18.17
CA LYS A 128 -11.77 -4.72 19.37
C LYS A 128 -10.93 -3.46 19.12
N HIS A 129 -10.62 -3.19 17.89
CA HIS A 129 -9.84 -2.04 17.40
C HIS A 129 -10.51 -1.52 16.14
N PRO A 130 -10.32 -0.24 15.78
CA PRO A 130 -10.79 0.28 14.50
C PRO A 130 -10.29 -0.57 13.33
N LEU A 131 -11.20 -0.82 12.38
CA LEU A 131 -10.91 -1.53 11.13
C LEU A 131 -11.37 -0.66 9.97
N ILE A 132 -10.50 -0.51 8.98
CA ILE A 132 -10.84 0.14 7.71
C ILE A 132 -10.71 -0.92 6.62
N SER A 133 -11.82 -1.25 5.95
CA SER A 133 -11.78 -2.02 4.72
C SER A 133 -11.89 -1.06 3.55
N VAL A 134 -10.91 -1.14 2.64
CA VAL A 134 -10.83 -0.29 1.47
C VAL A 134 -11.07 -1.15 0.23
N THR A 135 -11.94 -0.69 -0.65
CA THR A 135 -12.03 -1.21 -2.01
C THR A 135 -11.51 -0.14 -2.96
N GLY A 136 -10.39 -0.42 -3.61
CA GLY A 136 -9.78 0.44 -4.61
C GLY A 136 -10.32 0.17 -6.01
N VAL A 137 -10.37 1.22 -6.81
CA VAL A 137 -10.73 1.18 -8.22
C VAL A 137 -9.63 1.83 -9.03
N GLY A 138 -9.13 1.12 -10.03
CA GLY A 138 -8.17 1.61 -11.01
C GLY A 138 -8.64 1.37 -12.43
N THR A 139 -7.98 2.01 -13.40
CA THR A 139 -8.24 1.84 -14.82
C THR A 139 -6.96 1.55 -15.58
N ILE A 140 -7.10 0.79 -16.66
CA ILE A 140 -5.99 0.43 -17.55
C ILE A 140 -6.55 0.02 -18.92
N LYS A 141 -5.77 0.19 -19.99
CA LYS A 141 -6.09 -0.42 -21.28
C LYS A 141 -6.08 -1.93 -21.17
N LYS A 142 -7.07 -2.59 -21.74
CA LYS A 142 -7.25 -4.06 -21.63
C LYS A 142 -5.99 -4.84 -22.01
N GLU A 143 -5.28 -4.40 -23.03
CA GLU A 143 -4.07 -5.04 -23.56
C GLU A 143 -2.80 -4.78 -22.73
N GLU A 144 -2.86 -3.82 -21.79
CA GLU A 144 -1.73 -3.43 -20.93
C GLU A 144 -1.80 -4.04 -19.53
N VAL A 145 -2.87 -4.79 -19.22
CA VAL A 145 -3.04 -5.40 -17.89
C VAL A 145 -1.89 -6.35 -17.60
N LEU A 146 -1.19 -6.12 -16.50
CA LEU A 146 -0.15 -7.00 -15.99
C LEU A 146 -0.72 -7.96 -14.96
N VAL A 147 -0.28 -9.21 -15.02
CA VAL A 147 -0.62 -10.23 -14.03
C VAL A 147 0.65 -10.86 -13.47
N THR A 148 0.68 -11.09 -12.16
CA THR A 148 1.83 -11.65 -11.45
C THR A 148 2.31 -12.98 -12.03
N SER A 149 1.39 -13.76 -12.63
CA SER A 149 1.65 -15.07 -13.23
C SER A 149 2.21 -15.01 -14.66
N SER A 150 2.70 -13.87 -15.11
CA SER A 150 3.26 -13.70 -16.47
C SER A 150 4.78 -13.83 -16.54
N VAL A 151 5.46 -14.22 -15.47
CA VAL A 151 6.92 -14.39 -15.44
C VAL A 151 7.34 -15.56 -16.31
N LYS A 152 8.42 -15.38 -17.07
CA LYS A 152 8.98 -16.39 -17.97
C LYS A 152 10.39 -16.78 -17.56
N PRO A 153 10.82 -18.04 -17.81
CA PRO A 153 12.22 -18.41 -17.62
C PRO A 153 13.18 -17.49 -18.37
N GLY A 154 14.28 -17.10 -17.74
CA GLY A 154 15.30 -16.22 -18.29
C GLY A 154 15.10 -14.73 -18.03
N GLN A 155 14.02 -14.36 -17.30
CA GLN A 155 13.78 -12.96 -16.93
C GLN A 155 14.50 -12.59 -15.63
N ASP A 156 14.85 -11.33 -15.52
CA ASP A 156 15.42 -10.74 -14.32
C ASP A 156 14.33 -10.40 -13.31
N ILE A 157 14.64 -10.57 -12.02
CA ILE A 157 13.81 -10.10 -10.91
C ILE A 157 14.48 -8.88 -10.28
N VAL A 158 13.74 -7.78 -10.25
CA VAL A 158 14.17 -6.49 -9.67
C VAL A 158 13.30 -6.18 -8.46
N ILE A 159 13.89 -5.67 -7.38
CA ILE A 159 13.17 -5.15 -6.21
C ILE A 159 13.32 -3.63 -6.15
N THR A 160 12.20 -2.95 -5.88
CA THR A 160 12.22 -1.49 -5.65
C THR A 160 12.53 -1.17 -4.19
N LYS A 161 13.23 -0.07 -3.95
CA LYS A 161 13.56 0.46 -2.61
C LYS A 161 14.22 -0.60 -1.69
N TRP A 162 13.61 -0.93 -0.57
CA TRP A 162 14.18 -1.82 0.46
C TRP A 162 13.09 -2.69 1.07
N ILE A 163 13.42 -3.94 1.41
CA ILE A 163 12.49 -4.83 2.12
C ILE A 163 12.29 -4.38 3.58
N GLY A 164 11.16 -4.79 4.17
CA GLY A 164 10.85 -4.59 5.59
C GLY A 164 10.50 -3.15 5.98
N LEU A 165 10.20 -2.25 5.04
CA LEU A 165 9.93 -0.83 5.32
C LEU A 165 8.77 -0.65 6.29
N GLU A 166 7.60 -1.20 5.99
CA GLU A 166 6.41 -1.08 6.82
C GLU A 166 6.60 -1.73 8.20
N GLY A 167 7.03 -2.98 8.22
CA GLY A 167 7.23 -3.71 9.47
C GLY A 167 8.26 -3.06 10.38
N THR A 168 9.32 -2.46 9.82
CA THR A 168 10.31 -1.69 10.59
C THR A 168 9.68 -0.43 11.17
N SER A 169 8.88 0.31 10.39
CA SER A 169 8.20 1.52 10.87
C SER A 169 7.24 1.20 12.01
N ILE A 170 6.43 0.16 11.87
CA ILE A 170 5.50 -0.29 12.90
C ILE A 170 6.27 -0.70 14.17
N ALA A 171 7.27 -1.57 14.03
CA ALA A 171 8.06 -2.04 15.17
C ALA A 171 8.77 -0.88 15.89
N ALA A 172 9.33 0.07 15.13
CA ALA A 172 10.01 1.23 15.70
C ALA A 172 9.05 2.18 16.45
N LYS A 173 7.81 2.32 16.00
CA LYS A 173 6.77 3.12 16.68
C LYS A 173 6.25 2.42 17.94
N GLU A 174 6.02 1.10 17.87
CA GLU A 174 5.47 0.33 19.00
C GLU A 174 6.50 0.04 20.10
N LYS A 175 7.77 -0.12 19.72
CA LYS A 175 8.89 -0.48 20.62
C LYS A 175 9.89 0.65 20.80
N GLU A 176 9.47 1.89 20.61
CA GLU A 176 10.34 3.07 20.65
C GLU A 176 11.20 3.13 21.92
N ALA A 177 10.60 2.90 23.10
CA ALA A 177 11.33 2.94 24.36
C ALA A 177 12.46 1.90 24.43
N GLU A 178 12.19 0.66 23.99
CA GLU A 178 13.15 -0.44 23.94
C GLU A 178 14.30 -0.15 22.95
N LEU A 179 13.97 0.42 21.79
CA LEU A 179 14.95 0.81 20.78
C LEU A 179 15.85 1.95 21.27
N LEU A 180 15.30 2.93 21.99
CA LEU A 180 16.05 4.06 22.56
C LEU A 180 17.05 3.66 23.66
N GLU A 181 16.90 2.48 24.29
CA GLU A 181 17.89 1.92 25.20
C GLU A 181 19.19 1.50 24.48
N ARG A 182 19.11 1.16 23.19
CA ARG A 182 20.24 0.62 22.42
C ARG A 182 20.73 1.55 21.31
N PHE A 183 19.83 2.30 20.68
CA PHE A 183 20.13 3.11 19.49
C PHE A 183 19.99 4.61 19.76
N ALA A 184 20.69 5.40 18.97
CA ALA A 184 20.57 6.86 19.01
C ALA A 184 19.13 7.29 18.60
N PRO A 185 18.59 8.37 19.19
CA PRO A 185 17.26 8.87 18.85
C PRO A 185 17.06 9.13 17.34
N SER A 186 18.08 9.64 16.65
CA SER A 186 18.01 9.87 15.19
C SER A 186 17.84 8.59 14.38
N PHE A 187 18.44 7.49 14.84
CA PHE A 187 18.29 6.17 14.22
C PHE A 187 16.86 5.65 14.37
N VAL A 188 16.30 5.72 15.58
CA VAL A 188 14.93 5.29 15.87
C VAL A 188 13.94 6.14 15.08
N GLU A 189 14.15 7.44 15.02
CA GLU A 189 13.32 8.37 14.27
C GLU A 189 13.36 8.07 12.75
N THR A 190 14.53 7.75 12.20
CA THR A 190 14.66 7.31 10.80
C THR A 190 13.83 6.04 10.55
N ALA A 191 13.92 5.03 11.41
CA ALA A 191 13.17 3.79 11.29
C ALA A 191 11.64 4.02 11.36
N LYS A 192 11.19 4.87 12.27
CA LYS A 192 9.76 5.25 12.40
C LYS A 192 9.19 5.89 11.12
N HIS A 193 10.02 6.64 10.38
CA HIS A 193 9.60 7.36 9.17
C HIS A 193 9.74 6.55 7.88
N PHE A 194 9.95 5.25 7.94
CA PHE A 194 9.94 4.40 6.74
C PHE A 194 8.57 4.32 6.06
N ASP A 195 7.50 4.65 6.77
CA ASP A 195 6.15 4.79 6.23
C ASP A 195 6.02 5.85 5.11
N GLN A 196 6.94 6.80 5.01
CA GLN A 196 7.00 7.75 3.88
C GLN A 196 7.29 7.06 2.52
N TYR A 197 7.76 5.82 2.53
CA TYR A 197 8.10 5.05 1.33
C TYR A 197 7.06 3.99 0.94
N LEU A 198 5.88 3.99 1.53
CA LEU A 198 4.87 2.94 1.36
C LEU A 198 4.29 2.86 -0.06
N SER A 199 4.22 3.96 -0.80
CA SER A 199 3.70 3.92 -2.16
C SER A 199 4.69 3.29 -3.14
N VAL A 200 4.20 2.37 -3.99
CA VAL A 200 4.94 1.84 -5.17
C VAL A 200 4.36 2.34 -6.48
N VAL A 201 3.35 3.21 -6.44
CA VAL A 201 2.69 3.75 -7.64
C VAL A 201 3.66 4.42 -8.61
N PRO A 202 4.62 5.26 -8.16
CA PRO A 202 5.60 5.86 -9.08
C PRO A 202 6.49 4.83 -9.77
N GLU A 203 6.97 3.83 -9.02
CA GLU A 203 7.83 2.77 -9.56
C GLU A 203 7.06 1.87 -10.53
N ALA A 204 5.82 1.52 -10.21
CA ALA A 204 4.94 0.73 -11.07
C ALA A 204 4.67 1.43 -12.41
N LYS A 205 4.46 2.74 -12.39
CA LYS A 205 4.27 3.54 -13.61
C LYS A 205 5.50 3.48 -14.52
N ILE A 206 6.70 3.68 -13.97
CA ILE A 206 7.96 3.59 -14.72
C ILE A 206 8.14 2.19 -15.29
N ALA A 207 7.92 1.16 -14.47
CA ALA A 207 8.05 -0.24 -14.90
C ALA A 207 7.08 -0.59 -16.04
N LYS A 208 5.81 -0.15 -15.94
CA LYS A 208 4.82 -0.32 -16.99
C LYS A 208 5.24 0.35 -18.30
N GLU A 209 5.69 1.61 -18.24
CA GLU A 209 6.16 2.35 -19.42
C GLU A 209 7.38 1.68 -20.08
N TRP A 210 8.21 0.99 -19.29
CA TRP A 210 9.32 0.18 -19.78
C TRP A 210 8.88 -1.12 -20.47
N GLY A 211 7.68 -1.62 -20.18
CA GLY A 211 7.14 -2.83 -20.77
C GLY A 211 7.53 -4.11 -20.04
N VAL A 212 7.54 -4.08 -18.71
CA VAL A 212 7.83 -5.26 -17.88
C VAL A 212 6.77 -6.35 -18.02
N SER A 213 7.13 -7.59 -17.70
CA SER A 213 6.25 -8.75 -17.87
C SER A 213 5.27 -8.93 -16.71
N ALA A 214 5.71 -8.66 -15.49
CA ALA A 214 4.91 -8.81 -14.28
C ALA A 214 5.40 -7.86 -13.18
N MET A 215 4.48 -7.47 -12.32
CA MET A 215 4.77 -6.77 -11.07
C MET A 215 4.02 -7.44 -9.93
N HIS A 216 4.56 -7.34 -8.72
CA HIS A 216 3.94 -7.82 -7.49
C HIS A 216 4.44 -6.98 -6.31
N ASP A 217 3.55 -6.40 -5.53
CA ASP A 217 3.94 -5.71 -4.31
C ASP A 217 4.33 -6.70 -3.21
N ILE A 218 5.22 -6.27 -2.33
CA ILE A 218 5.75 -7.11 -1.26
C ILE A 218 5.07 -6.69 0.04
N THR A 219 4.17 -7.55 0.56
CA THR A 219 3.34 -7.26 1.73
C THR A 219 3.58 -8.30 2.85
N GLU A 220 2.53 -8.99 3.30
CA GLU A 220 2.60 -10.04 4.30
C GLU A 220 3.43 -11.23 3.80
N GLY A 221 4.22 -11.82 4.71
CA GLY A 221 5.20 -12.84 4.33
C GLY A 221 6.51 -12.29 3.76
N GLY A 222 6.60 -10.98 3.57
CA GLY A 222 7.79 -10.27 3.11
C GLY A 222 8.28 -10.72 1.74
N VAL A 223 9.57 -10.51 1.47
CA VAL A 223 10.14 -10.85 0.16
C VAL A 223 10.09 -12.36 -0.14
N PHE A 224 10.17 -13.23 0.88
CA PHE A 224 10.06 -14.66 0.64
C PHE A 224 8.65 -15.08 0.25
N GLY A 225 7.61 -14.48 0.85
CA GLY A 225 6.23 -14.68 0.45
C GLY A 225 6.00 -14.29 -1.00
N ALA A 226 6.37 -13.06 -1.34
CA ALA A 226 6.18 -12.52 -2.69
C ALA A 226 6.97 -13.30 -3.77
N LEU A 227 8.22 -13.74 -3.47
CA LEU A 227 8.99 -14.60 -4.38
C LEU A 227 8.29 -15.93 -4.62
N TRP A 228 7.76 -16.55 -3.55
CA TRP A 228 7.01 -17.79 -3.66
C TRP A 228 5.73 -17.64 -4.47
N GLU A 229 4.98 -16.56 -4.25
CA GLU A 229 3.73 -16.25 -4.96
C GLU A 229 3.99 -16.02 -6.46
N MET A 230 4.99 -15.21 -6.79
CA MET A 230 5.37 -14.92 -8.18
C MET A 230 5.85 -16.19 -8.90
N GLY A 231 6.74 -16.97 -8.29
CA GLY A 231 7.27 -18.21 -8.87
C GLY A 231 6.19 -19.28 -9.03
N SER A 232 5.38 -19.49 -7.99
CA SER A 232 4.29 -20.48 -7.97
C SER A 232 3.19 -20.09 -8.96
N GLY A 233 2.77 -18.81 -8.96
CA GLY A 233 1.74 -18.31 -9.88
C GLY A 233 2.13 -18.43 -11.34
N SER A 234 3.43 -18.24 -11.65
CA SER A 234 3.98 -18.35 -13.01
C SER A 234 4.45 -19.76 -13.39
N ASN A 235 4.44 -20.69 -12.44
CA ASN A 235 4.99 -22.06 -12.60
C ASN A 235 6.45 -22.05 -13.08
N VAL A 236 7.28 -21.19 -12.48
CA VAL A 236 8.72 -21.07 -12.77
C VAL A 236 9.53 -21.22 -11.47
N GLY A 237 10.77 -21.70 -11.59
CA GLY A 237 11.78 -21.64 -10.53
C GLY A 237 12.43 -20.27 -10.50
N LEU A 238 12.84 -19.82 -9.31
CA LEU A 238 13.59 -18.58 -9.13
C LEU A 238 14.98 -18.90 -8.53
N ASP A 239 16.02 -18.31 -9.07
CA ASP A 239 17.38 -18.36 -8.52
C ASP A 239 17.74 -17.00 -7.94
N ILE A 240 17.78 -16.90 -6.62
CA ILE A 240 17.85 -15.63 -5.89
C ILE A 240 19.17 -15.50 -5.13
N ASP A 241 19.92 -14.46 -5.42
CA ASP A 241 21.07 -14.06 -4.62
C ASP A 241 20.60 -13.19 -3.42
N LEU A 242 20.47 -13.82 -2.26
CA LEU A 242 20.02 -13.16 -1.02
C LEU A 242 20.88 -11.94 -0.64
N LYS A 243 22.16 -11.90 -1.04
CA LYS A 243 23.05 -10.78 -0.73
C LYS A 243 22.73 -9.53 -1.56
N LYS A 244 21.98 -9.68 -2.63
CA LYS A 244 21.54 -8.57 -3.48
C LYS A 244 20.18 -8.00 -3.07
N ILE A 245 19.45 -8.67 -2.17
CA ILE A 245 18.17 -8.14 -1.68
C ILE A 245 18.44 -6.85 -0.90
N PRO A 246 17.83 -5.72 -1.33
CA PRO A 246 18.10 -4.43 -0.71
C PRO A 246 17.43 -4.33 0.66
N ILE A 247 18.22 -4.03 1.68
CA ILE A 247 17.76 -3.88 3.06
C ILE A 247 18.47 -2.70 3.73
N ARG A 248 17.76 -1.93 4.53
CA ARG A 248 18.31 -0.83 5.31
C ARG A 248 18.93 -1.35 6.60
N GLN A 249 19.99 -0.66 7.05
CA GLN A 249 20.63 -0.98 8.34
C GLN A 249 19.63 -0.90 9.49
N GLU A 250 18.73 0.08 9.45
CA GLU A 250 17.69 0.24 10.47
C GLU A 250 16.79 -0.99 10.57
N THR A 251 16.39 -1.58 9.43
CA THR A 251 15.61 -2.81 9.38
C THR A 251 16.39 -3.99 10.00
N VAL A 252 17.67 -4.14 9.66
CA VAL A 252 18.51 -5.21 10.20
C VAL A 252 18.60 -5.11 11.71
N GLU A 253 18.94 -3.94 12.24
CA GLU A 253 19.15 -3.72 13.68
C GLU A 253 17.85 -3.84 14.49
N VAL A 254 16.73 -3.32 13.97
CA VAL A 254 15.42 -3.48 14.61
C VAL A 254 15.02 -4.96 14.64
N CYS A 255 15.20 -5.67 13.54
CA CYS A 255 14.91 -7.11 13.48
C CYS A 255 15.79 -7.92 14.43
N GLU A 256 17.09 -7.63 14.50
CA GLU A 256 18.01 -8.32 15.41
C GLU A 256 17.60 -8.14 16.86
N LEU A 257 17.33 -6.89 17.27
CA LEU A 257 16.91 -6.57 18.64
C LEU A 257 15.62 -7.29 19.05
N LEU A 258 14.64 -7.31 18.14
CA LEU A 258 13.29 -7.86 18.41
C LEU A 258 13.15 -9.35 18.05
N GLY A 259 14.20 -9.99 17.57
CA GLY A 259 14.18 -11.40 17.17
C GLY A 259 13.30 -11.67 15.94
N LEU A 260 13.20 -10.73 15.02
CA LEU A 260 12.42 -10.82 13.78
C LEU A 260 13.31 -11.24 12.61
N ASN A 261 12.69 -11.85 11.59
CA ASN A 261 13.38 -12.16 10.34
C ASN A 261 13.01 -11.09 9.28
N PRO A 262 13.98 -10.29 8.81
CA PRO A 262 13.69 -9.20 7.87
C PRO A 262 13.16 -9.66 6.50
N TYR A 263 13.45 -10.90 6.09
CA TYR A 263 12.98 -11.44 4.80
C TYR A 263 11.50 -11.85 4.79
N ILE A 264 10.89 -12.03 5.97
CA ILE A 264 9.45 -12.32 6.11
C ILE A 264 8.68 -11.18 6.77
N LEU A 265 9.38 -10.09 7.11
CA LEU A 265 8.78 -8.90 7.69
C LEU A 265 7.94 -8.17 6.65
N MET A 266 6.76 -7.65 7.04
CA MET A 266 5.90 -6.85 6.17
C MET A 266 6.70 -5.77 5.44
N SER A 267 6.56 -5.71 4.12
CA SER A 267 7.43 -4.94 3.25
C SER A 267 6.67 -4.01 2.31
N SER A 268 5.44 -3.62 2.65
CA SER A 268 4.70 -2.63 1.86
C SER A 268 5.56 -1.39 1.62
N GLY A 269 5.53 -0.90 0.38
CA GLY A 269 6.46 0.09 -0.13
C GLY A 269 7.55 -0.48 -1.02
N SER A 270 7.73 -1.80 -1.04
CA SER A 270 8.62 -2.49 -1.98
C SER A 270 7.79 -3.25 -3.02
N MET A 271 8.30 -3.39 -4.22
CA MET A 271 7.65 -4.12 -5.31
C MET A 271 8.67 -5.00 -6.03
N MET A 272 8.25 -6.19 -6.42
CA MET A 272 8.97 -7.06 -7.35
C MET A 272 8.53 -6.82 -8.78
N ILE A 273 9.49 -6.83 -9.68
CA ILE A 273 9.27 -6.63 -11.11
C ILE A 273 10.01 -7.71 -11.88
N ALA A 274 9.33 -8.38 -12.80
CA ALA A 274 9.94 -9.32 -13.74
C ALA A 274 10.08 -8.68 -15.12
N THR A 275 11.28 -8.71 -15.70
CA THR A 275 11.60 -8.06 -16.97
C THR A 275 12.69 -8.80 -17.74
N ASP A 276 12.75 -8.60 -19.05
CA ASP A 276 13.81 -9.18 -19.89
C ASP A 276 15.16 -8.46 -19.74
N ASP A 277 15.17 -7.21 -19.22
CA ASP A 277 16.39 -6.41 -19.02
C ASP A 277 16.29 -5.58 -17.74
N GLY A 278 16.63 -6.21 -16.62
CA GLY A 278 16.60 -5.58 -15.30
C GLY A 278 17.66 -4.49 -15.12
N LEU A 279 18.83 -4.63 -15.76
CA LEU A 279 19.88 -3.62 -15.64
C LEU A 279 19.49 -2.30 -16.31
N SER A 280 18.90 -2.35 -17.48
CA SER A 280 18.41 -1.14 -18.18
C SER A 280 17.27 -0.48 -17.41
N LEU A 281 16.36 -1.26 -16.82
CA LEU A 281 15.28 -0.71 -15.97
C LEU A 281 15.83 0.04 -14.76
N ILE A 282 16.88 -0.48 -14.10
CA ILE A 282 17.55 0.18 -12.96
C ILE A 282 18.17 1.52 -13.39
N HIS A 283 18.75 1.62 -14.57
CA HIS A 283 19.38 2.85 -15.05
C HIS A 283 18.41 3.96 -15.43
N ILE A 284 17.18 3.63 -15.79
CA ILE A 284 16.13 4.59 -16.16
C ILE A 284 15.39 5.12 -14.94
N SER A 285 15.08 4.25 -13.99
CA SER A 285 14.60 4.63 -12.68
C SER A 285 15.79 5.04 -11.82
N ASP A 286 15.63 6.07 -10.99
CA ASP A 286 16.67 6.51 -10.05
C ASP A 286 17.47 5.31 -9.50
N PRO A 287 18.78 5.16 -9.82
CA PRO A 287 19.59 3.97 -9.49
C PRO A 287 19.67 3.66 -8.01
N THR A 288 19.20 4.57 -7.15
CA THR A 288 19.11 4.36 -5.69
C THR A 288 17.84 3.61 -5.26
N ARG A 289 16.87 3.40 -6.16
CA ARG A 289 15.53 2.88 -5.83
C ARG A 289 15.23 1.48 -6.37
N LEU A 290 16.02 0.96 -7.31
CA LEU A 290 15.84 -0.38 -7.87
C LEU A 290 17.08 -1.23 -7.72
N GLN A 291 16.91 -2.52 -7.48
CA GLN A 291 18.02 -3.47 -7.41
C GLN A 291 17.68 -4.81 -8.03
N LEU A 292 18.57 -5.28 -8.92
CA LEU A 292 18.51 -6.61 -9.50
C LEU A 292 18.90 -7.67 -8.46
N ILE A 293 18.04 -8.62 -8.22
CA ILE A 293 18.27 -9.69 -7.22
C ILE A 293 18.47 -11.08 -7.84
N SER A 294 18.11 -11.25 -9.10
CA SER A 294 18.18 -12.55 -9.77
C SER A 294 18.36 -12.42 -11.27
N TYR A 295 18.95 -13.47 -11.83
CA TYR A 295 18.76 -13.87 -13.23
C TYR A 295 17.93 -15.16 -13.19
N ALA A 296 16.70 -15.14 -13.69
CA ALA A 296 15.80 -16.30 -13.70
C ALA A 296 16.14 -17.27 -14.84
#